data_bd632bbe6c3a14f3bc4e98490cd224a9
#
_entry.id   bd632bbe6c3a14f3bc4e98490cd224a9
#
_cell.length_a   1.000
_cell.length_b   1.000
_cell.length_c   1.000
_cell.angle_alpha   90.00
_cell.angle_beta   90.00
_cell.angle_gamma   90.00
#
_symmetry.space_group_name_H-M   'P 1'
#
loop_
_entity.id
_entity.type
_entity.pdbx_description
1 polymer ?
#
loop_
_entity_poly.entity_id
_entity_poly.type
_entity_poly.pdbx_seq_one_letter_code
_entity_poly.pdbx_strand_id
1 'polypeptide(L)'
;MLDPTNLTNLNPIKIHALILLAFSQLALAGEIDLVDKQSGKVVATISQNDETEFQIEGKAYVAKPKASRSEKLARAIIVPRLEVRDTPLEDVVRVLQVKTAELAPTAPLNIMIGHKDLKNVVVDLRMIEASCYAILTAAAEYAGCDVAFEEAGVVFRKKEPSE
;
A
#
# COMPACT_ATOMS: atom_id res chain seq x y z
N MET A 1 35.59 -18.17 3.72
CA MET A 1 35.82 -17.23 2.60
C MET A 1 35.23 -17.88 1.36
N LEU A 2 34.08 -17.45 0.87
CA LEU A 2 33.44 -18.01 -0.32
C LEU A 2 34.04 -17.34 -1.55
N ASP A 3 34.49 -18.15 -2.50
CA ASP A 3 35.12 -17.72 -3.75
C ASP A 3 34.11 -17.02 -4.65
N PRO A 4 34.31 -15.73 -5.04
CA PRO A 4 33.35 -14.95 -5.82
C PRO A 4 33.16 -15.44 -7.26
N THR A 5 33.98 -16.39 -7.74
CA THR A 5 33.94 -16.88 -9.14
C THR A 5 32.91 -18.00 -9.38
N ASN A 6 32.22 -18.49 -8.36
CA ASN A 6 31.34 -19.68 -8.47
C ASN A 6 29.83 -19.33 -8.50
N LEU A 7 29.46 -18.07 -8.65
CA LEU A 7 28.06 -17.64 -8.63
C LEU A 7 27.33 -17.68 -9.98
N THR A 8 28.04 -17.93 -11.08
CA THR A 8 27.47 -17.92 -12.44
C THR A 8 26.57 -19.13 -12.78
N ASN A 9 26.44 -20.11 -11.86
CA ASN A 9 25.60 -21.30 -12.05
C ASN A 9 24.58 -21.52 -10.92
N LEU A 10 24.16 -20.48 -10.24
CA LEU A 10 23.11 -20.60 -9.23
C LEU A 10 21.76 -20.81 -9.91
N ASN A 11 21.25 -22.04 -9.78
CA ASN A 11 19.88 -22.43 -10.09
C ASN A 11 18.91 -21.42 -9.44
N PRO A 12 17.84 -20.96 -10.09
CA PRO A 12 16.87 -20.00 -9.55
C PRO A 12 16.40 -20.38 -8.13
N ILE A 13 16.33 -21.66 -7.80
CA ILE A 13 16.02 -22.16 -6.45
C ILE A 13 17.04 -21.70 -5.38
N LYS A 14 18.32 -21.58 -5.73
CA LYS A 14 19.38 -21.12 -4.79
C LYS A 14 19.33 -19.61 -4.56
N ILE A 15 18.91 -18.83 -5.56
CA ILE A 15 18.70 -17.38 -5.43
C ILE A 15 17.55 -17.11 -4.46
N HIS A 16 16.45 -17.86 -4.56
CA HIS A 16 15.32 -17.76 -3.62
C HIS A 16 15.74 -18.11 -2.18
N ALA A 17 16.58 -19.11 -1.99
CA ALA A 17 17.05 -19.48 -0.66
C ALA A 17 18.00 -18.43 -0.04
N LEU A 18 18.82 -17.76 -0.84
CA LEU A 18 19.73 -16.71 -0.36
C LEU A 18 18.96 -15.44 0.03
N ILE A 19 17.94 -15.09 -0.74
CA ILE A 19 17.04 -13.96 -0.47
C ILE A 19 16.24 -14.23 0.81
N LEU A 20 15.69 -15.45 0.97
CA LEU A 20 14.97 -15.86 2.19
C LEU A 20 15.85 -15.78 3.45
N LEU A 21 17.15 -16.12 3.36
CA LEU A 21 18.08 -16.02 4.49
C LEU A 21 18.40 -14.57 4.89
N ALA A 22 18.49 -13.64 3.93
CA ALA A 22 18.73 -12.22 4.20
C ALA A 22 17.51 -11.55 4.86
N PHE A 23 16.30 -12.04 4.61
CA PHE A 23 15.03 -11.50 5.12
C PHE A 23 14.48 -12.25 6.35
N SER A 24 15.13 -13.28 6.84
CA SER A 24 14.65 -14.10 7.97
C SER A 24 14.54 -13.35 9.32
N GLN A 25 14.96 -12.10 9.39
CA GLN A 25 14.88 -11.26 10.58
C GLN A 25 13.81 -10.14 10.48
N LEU A 26 13.13 -10.00 9.34
CA LEU A 26 12.04 -9.02 9.20
C LEU A 26 10.68 -9.72 9.32
N ALA A 27 9.80 -9.13 10.12
CA ALA A 27 8.42 -9.62 10.28
C ALA A 27 7.71 -9.58 8.92
N LEU A 28 7.41 -10.76 8.40
CA LEU A 28 6.83 -10.97 7.07
C LEU A 28 5.32 -10.66 7.10
N ALA A 29 4.93 -9.52 6.58
CA ALA A 29 3.53 -9.25 6.27
C ALA A 29 3.42 -8.40 4.99
N GLY A 30 3.13 -9.02 3.85
CA GLY A 30 2.97 -8.39 2.54
C GLY A 30 3.81 -9.04 1.44
N GLU A 31 3.48 -8.76 0.19
CA GLU A 31 4.23 -9.21 -0.98
C GLU A 31 5.07 -8.07 -1.56
N ILE A 32 6.34 -8.34 -1.88
CA ILE A 32 7.29 -7.38 -2.45
C ILE A 32 7.75 -7.88 -3.81
N ASP A 33 7.65 -7.03 -4.81
CA ASP A 33 8.24 -7.27 -6.12
C ASP A 33 9.70 -6.78 -6.13
N LEU A 34 10.63 -7.68 -6.41
CA LEU A 34 12.01 -7.33 -6.72
C LEU A 34 12.07 -6.79 -8.15
N VAL A 35 12.45 -5.54 -8.28
CA VAL A 35 12.52 -4.88 -9.58
C VAL A 35 13.98 -4.61 -9.92
N ASP A 36 14.40 -5.05 -11.10
CA ASP A 36 15.71 -4.68 -11.64
C ASP A 36 15.76 -3.16 -11.83
N LYS A 37 16.72 -2.51 -11.17
CA LYS A 37 16.79 -1.03 -11.12
C LYS A 37 17.07 -0.40 -12.48
N GLN A 38 17.69 -1.13 -13.41
CA GLN A 38 18.03 -0.63 -14.74
C GLN A 38 16.92 -0.85 -15.75
N SER A 39 16.31 -2.03 -15.75
CA SER A 39 15.27 -2.40 -16.73
C SER A 39 13.85 -2.15 -16.24
N GLY A 40 13.64 -1.95 -14.94
CA GLY A 40 12.32 -1.83 -14.32
C GLY A 40 11.50 -3.12 -14.33
N LYS A 41 12.10 -4.26 -14.68
CA LYS A 41 11.40 -5.55 -14.74
C LYS A 41 11.36 -6.22 -13.37
N VAL A 42 10.22 -6.81 -13.04
CA VAL A 42 10.08 -7.68 -11.87
C VAL A 42 10.89 -8.95 -12.11
N VAL A 43 11.82 -9.25 -11.20
CA VAL A 43 12.67 -10.45 -11.25
C VAL A 43 12.25 -11.51 -10.22
N ALA A 44 11.58 -11.10 -9.14
CA ALA A 44 10.99 -12.00 -8.15
C ALA A 44 9.92 -11.24 -7.33
N THR A 45 9.03 -11.98 -6.65
CA THR A 45 8.08 -11.42 -5.67
C THR A 45 8.33 -12.07 -4.32
N ILE A 46 8.45 -11.28 -3.25
CA ILE A 46 8.70 -11.73 -1.87
C ILE A 46 7.65 -11.12 -0.94
N SER A 47 7.30 -11.83 0.13
CA SER A 47 6.34 -11.31 1.13
C SER A 47 7.04 -10.45 2.17
N GLN A 48 6.79 -9.12 2.18
CA GLN A 48 7.31 -8.15 3.16
C GLN A 48 6.54 -6.82 3.16
N ASN A 49 6.69 -6.02 4.23
CA ASN A 49 5.95 -4.76 4.41
C ASN A 49 6.70 -3.48 3.99
N ASP A 50 8.03 -3.48 3.90
CA ASP A 50 8.83 -2.27 3.72
C ASP A 50 9.63 -2.25 2.41
N GLU A 51 9.90 -1.03 1.89
CA GLU A 51 10.78 -0.83 0.75
C GLU A 51 12.25 -1.03 1.15
N THR A 52 12.93 -1.98 0.53
CA THR A 52 14.32 -2.32 0.86
C THR A 52 15.17 -2.38 -0.41
N GLU A 53 16.30 -1.67 -0.41
CA GLU A 53 17.29 -1.75 -1.47
C GLU A 53 18.34 -2.81 -1.13
N PHE A 54 18.69 -3.67 -2.09
CA PHE A 54 19.71 -4.71 -1.93
C PHE A 54 20.45 -4.98 -3.24
N GLN A 55 21.59 -5.64 -3.16
CA GLN A 55 22.42 -5.99 -4.31
C GLN A 55 22.53 -7.49 -4.49
N ILE A 56 22.36 -7.95 -5.72
CA ILE A 56 22.61 -9.34 -6.13
C ILE A 56 23.56 -9.29 -7.30
N GLU A 57 24.69 -9.99 -7.21
CA GLU A 57 25.72 -10.04 -8.27
C GLU A 57 26.17 -8.64 -8.76
N GLY A 58 26.29 -7.68 -7.82
CA GLY A 58 26.66 -6.30 -8.14
C GLY A 58 25.59 -5.45 -8.83
N LYS A 59 24.38 -6.01 -9.02
CA LYS A 59 23.21 -5.25 -9.51
C LYS A 59 22.35 -4.78 -8.35
N ALA A 60 21.92 -3.53 -8.40
CA ALA A 60 21.01 -2.96 -7.41
C ALA A 60 19.56 -3.33 -7.74
N TYR A 61 18.83 -3.82 -6.75
CA TYR A 61 17.40 -4.14 -6.79
C TYR A 61 16.69 -3.38 -5.70
N VAL A 62 15.44 -3.01 -5.96
CA VAL A 62 14.56 -2.38 -4.98
C VAL A 62 13.38 -3.29 -4.77
N ALA A 63 13.19 -3.73 -3.53
CA ALA A 63 11.97 -4.41 -3.11
C ALA A 63 10.89 -3.36 -2.86
N LYS A 64 9.78 -3.43 -3.58
CA LYS A 64 8.63 -2.54 -3.41
C LYS A 64 7.42 -3.33 -2.95
N PRO A 65 6.69 -2.86 -1.93
CA PRO A 65 5.43 -3.46 -1.55
C PRO A 65 4.51 -3.56 -2.76
N LYS A 66 3.96 -4.73 -3.01
CA LYS A 66 2.98 -4.91 -4.07
C LYS A 66 1.69 -4.22 -3.67
N ALA A 67 1.28 -3.24 -4.46
CA ALA A 67 0.04 -2.54 -4.22
C ALA A 67 -1.14 -3.53 -4.12
N SER A 68 -1.87 -3.47 -3.01
CA SER A 68 -3.05 -4.29 -2.77
C SER A 68 -4.13 -4.05 -3.82
N ARG A 69 -5.12 -4.94 -3.91
CA ARG A 69 -6.28 -4.75 -4.79
C ARG A 69 -7.01 -3.45 -4.48
N SER A 70 -7.22 -3.16 -3.21
CA SER A 70 -7.92 -1.94 -2.78
C SER A 70 -7.13 -0.67 -3.14
N GLU A 71 -5.80 -0.70 -3.02
CA GLU A 71 -4.96 0.43 -3.43
C GLU A 71 -5.03 0.70 -4.93
N LYS A 72 -4.93 -0.35 -5.75
CA LYS A 72 -5.07 -0.24 -7.22
C LYS A 72 -6.42 0.34 -7.60
N LEU A 73 -7.50 -0.14 -6.99
CA LEU A 73 -8.84 0.39 -7.20
C LEU A 73 -8.96 1.84 -6.76
N ALA A 74 -8.48 2.18 -5.57
CA ALA A 74 -8.53 3.54 -5.04
C ALA A 74 -7.75 4.54 -5.92
N ARG A 75 -6.63 4.13 -6.51
CA ARG A 75 -5.86 4.93 -7.47
C ARG A 75 -6.57 5.10 -8.81
N ALA A 76 -7.31 4.09 -9.27
CA ALA A 76 -8.02 4.10 -10.56
C ALA A 76 -9.34 4.89 -10.52
N ILE A 77 -10.01 4.96 -9.36
CA ILE A 77 -11.29 5.68 -9.23
C ILE A 77 -11.02 7.17 -9.04
N ILE A 78 -11.40 7.96 -10.04
CA ILE A 78 -11.32 9.42 -9.97
C ILE A 78 -12.68 9.97 -9.54
N VAL A 79 -12.70 10.66 -8.41
CA VAL A 79 -13.88 11.36 -7.89
C VAL A 79 -13.90 12.77 -8.46
N PRO A 80 -14.94 13.15 -9.23
CA PRO A 80 -14.97 14.45 -9.91
C PRO A 80 -14.95 15.61 -8.91
N ARG A 81 -15.68 15.49 -7.81
CA ARG A 81 -15.72 16.48 -6.74
C ARG A 81 -16.11 15.85 -5.41
N LEU A 82 -15.33 16.18 -4.40
CA LEU A 82 -15.67 15.97 -2.99
C LEU A 82 -15.51 17.31 -2.26
N GLU A 83 -16.56 17.74 -1.58
CA GLU A 83 -16.53 18.90 -0.70
C GLU A 83 -17.31 18.54 0.58
N VAL A 84 -16.60 18.49 1.69
CA VAL A 84 -17.13 18.21 3.03
C VAL A 84 -16.57 19.23 3.99
N ARG A 85 -17.40 19.75 4.89
CA ARG A 85 -17.03 20.70 5.93
C ARG A 85 -17.63 20.28 7.25
N ASP A 86 -16.85 20.39 8.31
CA ASP A 86 -17.29 20.01 9.66
C ASP A 86 -17.99 18.64 9.69
N THR A 87 -17.49 17.68 8.88
CA THR A 87 -18.17 16.42 8.63
C THR A 87 -17.46 15.28 9.38
N PRO A 88 -18.19 14.47 10.18
CA PRO A 88 -17.60 13.30 10.83
C PRO A 88 -16.98 12.33 9.80
N LEU A 89 -15.85 11.74 10.15
CA LEU A 89 -15.14 10.80 9.27
C LEU A 89 -16.04 9.64 8.82
N GLU A 90 -16.96 9.18 9.68
CA GLU A 90 -17.94 8.13 9.31
C GLU A 90 -18.85 8.56 8.15
N ASP A 91 -19.28 9.81 8.13
CA ASP A 91 -20.12 10.33 7.05
C ASP A 91 -19.29 10.56 5.77
N VAL A 92 -18.04 11.02 5.90
CA VAL A 92 -17.10 11.11 4.75
C VAL A 92 -16.89 9.73 4.11
N VAL A 93 -16.65 8.70 4.93
CA VAL A 93 -16.51 7.31 4.47
C VAL A 93 -17.78 6.84 3.75
N ARG A 94 -18.96 7.11 4.31
CA ARG A 94 -20.24 6.75 3.69
C ARG A 94 -20.43 7.41 2.32
N VAL A 95 -20.11 8.70 2.22
CA VAL A 95 -20.16 9.44 0.94
C VAL A 95 -19.20 8.83 -0.08
N LEU A 96 -17.99 8.50 0.33
CA LEU A 96 -17.01 7.86 -0.55
C LEU A 96 -17.44 6.47 -0.99
N GLN A 97 -18.02 5.66 -0.11
CA GLN A 97 -18.57 4.34 -0.47
C GLN A 97 -19.64 4.46 -1.55
N VAL A 98 -20.60 5.39 -1.40
CA VAL A 98 -21.63 5.63 -2.42
C VAL A 98 -21.01 6.08 -3.73
N LYS A 99 -20.12 7.07 -3.71
CA LYS A 99 -19.48 7.59 -4.93
C LYS A 99 -18.63 6.52 -5.64
N THR A 100 -17.89 5.73 -4.89
CA THR A 100 -17.07 4.65 -5.49
C THR A 100 -17.93 3.54 -6.06
N ALA A 101 -19.06 3.20 -5.45
CA ALA A 101 -20.02 2.25 -6.00
C ALA A 101 -20.69 2.76 -7.29
N GLU A 102 -20.97 4.06 -7.40
CA GLU A 102 -21.49 4.68 -8.63
C GLU A 102 -20.44 4.70 -9.75
N LEU A 103 -19.18 5.02 -9.42
CA LEU A 103 -18.09 5.17 -10.40
C LEU A 103 -17.49 3.81 -10.81
N ALA A 104 -17.55 2.80 -9.94
CA ALA A 104 -17.03 1.46 -10.19
C ALA A 104 -18.01 0.36 -9.69
N PRO A 105 -19.18 0.22 -10.31
CA PRO A 105 -20.24 -0.67 -9.82
C PRO A 105 -19.85 -2.15 -9.81
N THR A 106 -18.92 -2.56 -10.67
CA THR A 106 -18.44 -3.95 -10.74
C THR A 106 -17.36 -4.28 -9.70
N ALA A 107 -16.76 -3.27 -9.10
CA ALA A 107 -15.69 -3.41 -8.13
C ALA A 107 -15.75 -2.27 -7.09
N PRO A 108 -16.79 -2.22 -6.24
CA PRO A 108 -16.93 -1.19 -5.24
C PRO A 108 -15.79 -1.28 -4.21
N LEU A 109 -15.29 -0.13 -3.80
CA LEU A 109 -14.24 -0.05 -2.80
C LEU A 109 -14.88 -0.19 -1.40
N ASN A 110 -14.48 -1.22 -0.66
CA ASN A 110 -14.89 -1.37 0.73
C ASN A 110 -14.01 -0.46 1.61
N ILE A 111 -14.62 0.47 2.35
CA ILE A 111 -13.91 1.41 3.21
C ILE A 111 -14.45 1.25 4.63
N MET A 112 -13.55 1.04 5.59
CA MET A 112 -13.90 0.75 6.99
C MET A 112 -13.16 1.69 7.95
N ILE A 113 -13.76 1.93 9.12
CA ILE A 113 -13.12 2.62 10.24
C ILE A 113 -12.83 1.57 11.31
N GLY A 114 -11.55 1.26 11.51
CA GLY A 114 -11.10 0.20 12.42
C GLY A 114 -11.22 0.54 13.90
N HIS A 115 -11.38 1.82 14.26
CA HIS A 115 -11.51 2.24 15.66
C HIS A 115 -12.68 3.21 15.84
N LYS A 116 -13.54 2.95 16.83
CA LYS A 116 -14.77 3.75 17.08
C LYS A 116 -14.51 5.24 17.35
N ASP A 117 -13.38 5.57 17.98
CA ASP A 117 -13.04 6.96 18.32
C ASP A 117 -12.78 7.82 17.08
N LEU A 118 -12.39 7.19 15.96
CA LEU A 118 -12.16 7.88 14.69
C LEU A 118 -13.47 8.30 13.98
N LYS A 119 -14.59 7.66 14.30
CA LYS A 119 -15.87 7.89 13.61
C LYS A 119 -16.34 9.33 13.69
N ASN A 120 -16.18 9.94 14.86
CA ASN A 120 -16.65 11.30 15.17
C ASN A 120 -15.59 12.38 14.93
N VAL A 121 -14.41 12.02 14.43
CA VAL A 121 -13.39 13.01 14.08
C VAL A 121 -13.88 13.84 12.92
N VAL A 122 -13.90 15.15 13.08
CA VAL A 122 -14.40 16.09 12.09
C VAL A 122 -13.34 16.31 11.01
N VAL A 123 -13.76 16.34 9.78
CA VAL A 123 -12.89 16.45 8.59
C VAL A 123 -13.41 17.55 7.67
N ASP A 124 -12.47 18.40 7.21
CA ASP A 124 -12.71 19.41 6.16
C ASP A 124 -11.89 19.08 4.93
N LEU A 125 -12.55 18.73 3.83
CA LEU A 125 -11.88 18.41 2.58
C LEU A 125 -12.58 19.05 1.40
N ARG A 126 -11.78 19.62 0.49
CA ARG A 126 -12.23 20.06 -0.82
C ARG A 126 -11.26 19.54 -1.88
N MET A 127 -11.71 18.59 -2.66
CA MET A 127 -10.93 17.97 -3.72
C MET A 127 -11.72 17.90 -5.02
N ILE A 128 -11.05 18.15 -6.14
CA ILE A 128 -11.63 18.15 -7.48
C ILE A 128 -10.77 17.26 -8.35
N GLU A 129 -11.39 16.37 -9.13
CA GLU A 129 -10.73 15.42 -10.03
C GLU A 129 -9.61 14.62 -9.35
N ALA A 130 -9.86 14.19 -8.11
CA ALA A 130 -8.87 13.50 -7.30
C ALA A 130 -9.11 11.98 -7.28
N SER A 131 -8.04 11.21 -7.25
CA SER A 131 -8.17 9.77 -7.03
C SER A 131 -8.75 9.50 -5.64
N CYS A 132 -9.53 8.43 -5.53
CA CYS A 132 -10.06 8.01 -4.24
C CYS A 132 -8.91 7.74 -3.24
N TYR A 133 -7.75 7.24 -3.71
CA TYR A 133 -6.53 7.10 -2.92
C TYR A 133 -6.10 8.43 -2.28
N ALA A 134 -5.98 9.50 -3.08
CA ALA A 134 -5.57 10.81 -2.58
C ALA A 134 -6.57 11.36 -1.56
N ILE A 135 -7.88 11.17 -1.81
CA ILE A 135 -8.93 11.61 -0.89
C ILE A 135 -8.85 10.87 0.45
N LEU A 136 -8.69 9.53 0.42
CA LEU A 136 -8.57 8.71 1.63
C LEU A 136 -7.33 9.06 2.45
N THR A 137 -6.19 9.28 1.77
CA THR A 137 -4.94 9.70 2.42
C THR A 137 -5.10 11.07 3.08
N ALA A 138 -5.68 12.04 2.36
CA ALA A 138 -5.93 13.38 2.91
C ALA A 138 -6.91 13.34 4.10
N ALA A 139 -7.97 12.51 4.02
CA ALA A 139 -8.91 12.32 5.13
C ALA A 139 -8.24 11.73 6.36
N ALA A 140 -7.32 10.76 6.18
CA ALA A 140 -6.55 10.17 7.26
C ALA A 140 -5.60 11.19 7.92
N GLU A 141 -4.88 11.96 7.11
CA GLU A 141 -4.00 13.04 7.59
C GLU A 141 -4.78 14.06 8.42
N TYR A 142 -5.94 14.50 7.91
CA TYR A 142 -6.80 15.46 8.61
C TYR A 142 -7.33 14.89 9.92
N ALA A 143 -7.73 13.62 9.91
CA ALA A 143 -8.23 12.93 11.10
C ALA A 143 -7.12 12.51 12.09
N GLY A 144 -5.84 12.73 11.77
CA GLY A 144 -4.70 12.35 12.61
C GLY A 144 -4.58 10.82 12.78
N CYS A 145 -4.95 10.05 11.76
CA CYS A 145 -4.92 8.61 11.73
C CYS A 145 -4.17 8.08 10.51
N ASP A 146 -3.97 6.78 10.43
CA ASP A 146 -3.40 6.10 9.28
C ASP A 146 -4.49 5.45 8.41
N VAL A 147 -4.23 5.34 7.12
CA VAL A 147 -5.06 4.58 6.19
C VAL A 147 -4.27 3.41 5.61
N ALA A 148 -4.78 2.19 5.80
CA ALA A 148 -4.20 0.97 5.28
C ALA A 148 -5.02 0.46 4.08
N PHE A 149 -4.34 0.16 2.98
CA PHE A 149 -4.94 -0.43 1.78
C PHE A 149 -4.66 -1.94 1.79
N GLU A 150 -5.67 -2.73 2.16
CA GLU A 150 -5.59 -4.18 2.29
C GLU A 150 -6.25 -4.88 1.08
N GLU A 151 -6.05 -6.19 0.94
CA GLU A 151 -6.71 -6.95 -0.14
C GLU A 151 -8.25 -6.90 -0.06
N ALA A 152 -8.80 -6.90 1.17
CA ALA A 152 -10.24 -6.88 1.41
C ALA A 152 -10.88 -5.48 1.36
N GLY A 153 -10.09 -4.40 1.43
CA GLY A 153 -10.59 -3.04 1.46
C GLY A 153 -9.63 -2.04 2.09
N VAL A 154 -10.13 -0.85 2.37
CA VAL A 154 -9.38 0.24 2.99
C VAL A 154 -9.82 0.40 4.43
N VAL A 155 -8.87 0.55 5.35
CA VAL A 155 -9.14 0.65 6.79
C VAL A 155 -8.46 1.90 7.37
N PHE A 156 -9.24 2.78 7.97
CA PHE A 156 -8.71 3.85 8.81
C PHE A 156 -8.33 3.30 10.18
N ARG A 157 -7.06 3.45 10.56
CA ARG A 157 -6.48 2.92 11.81
C ARG A 157 -5.99 4.06 12.69
N LYS A 158 -6.02 3.85 14.00
CA LYS A 158 -5.38 4.77 14.93
C LYS A 158 -3.87 4.74 14.67
N LYS A 159 -3.26 5.94 14.62
CA LYS A 159 -1.82 6.07 14.45
C LYS A 159 -1.10 5.40 15.62
N GLU A 160 -0.20 4.47 15.33
CA GLU A 160 0.64 3.89 16.38
C GLU A 160 1.62 4.95 16.86
N PRO A 161 1.82 5.08 18.19
CA PRO A 161 2.84 5.98 18.71
C PRO A 161 4.20 5.53 18.17
N SER A 162 4.90 6.42 17.46
CA SER A 162 6.30 6.19 17.09
C SER A 162 7.12 6.15 18.39
N GLU A 163 7.67 4.99 18.73
CA GLU A 163 8.66 4.83 19.79
C GLU A 163 9.95 5.61 19.49
#